data_da55096185bd37c63142e489937c5c5e
#
_entry.id   da55096185bd37c63142e489937c5c5e
#
_cell.length_a   1.000
_cell.length_b   1.000
_cell.length_c   1.000
_cell.angle_alpha   90.00
_cell.angle_beta   90.00
_cell.angle_gamma   90.00
#
_symmetry.space_group_name_H-M   'P 1'
#
loop_
_entity.id
_entity.type
_entity.pdbx_description
1 polymer ?
#
loop_
_entity_poly.entity_id
_entity_poly.type
_entity_poly.pdbx_seq_one_letter_code
_entity_poly.pdbx_strand_id
1 'polypeptide(L)' 'MRLSYGYHWIMLNAQTPERNQILAALERDLATKKDQLNLLISMFHGLPRMSRSYIIPVFRSTRREIATLRRQIRSLRRY' A
#
# COMPACT_ATOMS: atom_id res chain seq x y z
N MET A 1 -2.82 24.80 -17.53
CA MET A 1 -3.06 25.93 -16.63
C MET A 1 -4.14 25.64 -15.62
N ARG A 2 -5.32 25.43 -16.12
CA ARG A 2 -6.45 25.15 -15.23
C ARG A 2 -6.29 23.89 -14.42
N LEU A 3 -5.63 22.90 -15.01
CA LEU A 3 -5.37 21.66 -14.29
C LEU A 3 -4.49 21.89 -13.08
N SER A 4 -3.53 22.78 -13.19
CA SER A 4 -2.66 23.12 -12.05
C SER A 4 -3.48 23.73 -10.93
N TYR A 5 -4.41 24.60 -11.26
CA TYR A 5 -5.30 25.19 -10.26
C TYR A 5 -6.15 24.13 -9.60
N GLY A 6 -6.66 23.19 -10.38
CA GLY A 6 -7.47 22.12 -9.83
C GLY A 6 -6.72 21.29 -8.80
N TYR A 7 -5.51 20.91 -9.12
CA TYR A 7 -4.68 20.15 -8.18
C TYR A 7 -4.35 20.94 -6.93
N HIS A 8 -3.98 22.19 -7.12
CA HIS A 8 -3.66 23.06 -6.01
C HIS A 8 -4.85 23.23 -5.06
N TRP A 9 -6.02 23.41 -5.65
CA TRP A 9 -7.25 23.56 -4.88
C TRP A 9 -7.56 22.31 -4.07
N ILE A 10 -7.39 21.13 -4.68
CA ILE A 10 -7.62 19.85 -3.99
C ILE A 10 -6.68 19.71 -2.81
N MET A 11 -5.43 20.08 -2.96
CA MET A 11 -4.46 19.97 -1.89
C MET A 11 -4.73 20.93 -0.75
N LEU A 12 -5.24 22.10 -1.05
CA LEU A 12 -5.63 23.06 -0.04
C LEU A 12 -6.87 22.62 0.73
N ASN A 13 -7.70 21.83 0.07
CA ASN A 13 -8.97 21.39 0.64
C ASN A 13 -8.84 19.97 1.16
N ALA A 14 -8.28 19.84 2.34
CA ALA A 14 -7.88 18.56 2.90
C ALA A 14 -9.05 17.58 3.14
N GLN A 15 -10.28 18.08 3.09
CA GLN A 15 -11.48 17.28 3.34
C GLN A 15 -12.24 16.92 2.07
N THR A 16 -11.56 16.95 0.92
CA THR A 16 -12.22 16.64 -0.35
C THR A 16 -12.62 15.17 -0.42
N PRO A 17 -13.77 14.86 -1.05
CA PRO A 17 -14.17 13.47 -1.26
C PRO A 17 -13.15 12.66 -2.05
N GLU A 18 -12.48 13.29 -3.01
CA GLU A 18 -11.45 12.63 -3.82
C GLU A 18 -10.30 12.13 -2.95
N ARG A 19 -9.86 12.98 -2.03
CA ARG A 19 -8.80 12.60 -1.10
C ARG A 19 -9.22 11.42 -0.24
N ASN A 20 -10.46 11.46 0.26
CA ASN A 20 -10.98 10.38 1.10
C ASN A 20 -11.12 9.08 0.32
N GLN A 21 -11.50 9.15 -0.95
CA GLN A 21 -11.59 7.98 -1.81
C GLN A 21 -10.22 7.36 -2.07
N ILE A 22 -9.23 8.19 -2.34
CA ILE A 22 -7.86 7.73 -2.54
C ILE A 22 -7.34 7.08 -1.27
N LEU A 23 -7.57 7.70 -0.13
CA LEU A 23 -7.13 7.17 1.15
C LEU A 23 -7.78 5.82 1.44
N ALA A 24 -9.08 5.70 1.20
CA ALA A 24 -9.80 4.44 1.39
C ALA A 24 -9.27 3.34 0.49
N ALA A 25 -8.95 3.67 -0.77
CA ALA A 25 -8.38 2.72 -1.72
C ALA A 25 -7.02 2.24 -1.27
N LEU A 26 -6.18 3.16 -0.80
CA LEU A 26 -4.85 2.82 -0.29
C LEU A 26 -4.93 1.94 0.95
N GLU A 27 -5.84 2.24 1.85
CA GLU A 27 -6.04 1.44 3.05
C GLU A 27 -6.53 0.04 2.73
N ARG A 28 -7.39 -0.07 1.73
CA ARG A 28 -7.88 -1.36 1.24
C ARG A 28 -6.75 -2.18 0.62
N ASP A 29 -5.92 -1.53 -0.20
CA ASP A 29 -4.75 -2.18 -0.79
C ASP A 29 -3.78 -2.64 0.28
N LEU A 30 -3.58 -1.83 1.30
CA LEU A 30 -2.71 -2.19 2.43
C LEU A 30 -3.22 -3.43 3.14
N ALA A 31 -4.53 -3.50 3.40
CA ALA A 31 -5.13 -4.66 4.05
C ALA A 31 -4.94 -5.91 3.19
N THR A 32 -5.15 -5.80 1.88
CA THR A 32 -4.96 -6.91 0.94
C THR A 32 -3.51 -7.39 0.96
N LYS A 33 -2.55 -6.47 0.94
CA LYS A 33 -1.13 -6.83 0.95
C LYS A 33 -0.72 -7.48 2.26
N LYS A 34 -1.27 -7.03 3.38
CA LYS A 34 -1.02 -7.66 4.68
C LYS A 34 -1.56 -9.09 4.72
N ASP A 35 -2.75 -9.31 4.16
CA ASP A 35 -3.31 -10.65 4.07
C ASP A 35 -2.46 -11.56 3.20
N GLN A 36 -1.97 -11.04 2.07
CA GLN A 36 -1.05 -11.78 1.21
C GLN A 36 0.24 -12.14 1.94
N LEU A 37 0.78 -11.21 2.71
CA LEU A 37 1.98 -11.46 3.49
C LEU A 37 1.76 -12.57 4.51
N ASN A 38 0.64 -12.53 5.21
CA ASN A 38 0.28 -13.57 6.19
C ASN A 38 0.14 -14.94 5.54
N LEU A 39 -0.48 -14.97 4.35
CA LEU A 39 -0.60 -16.21 3.59
C LEU A 39 0.77 -16.76 3.19
N LEU A 40 1.66 -15.87 2.73
CA LEU A 40 3.02 -16.25 2.37
C LEU A 40 3.78 -16.83 3.57
N ILE A 41 3.61 -16.22 4.73
CA ILE A 41 4.23 -16.72 5.97
C ILE A 41 3.74 -18.14 6.27
N SER A 42 2.44 -18.36 6.17
CA SER A 42 1.86 -19.70 6.39
C SER A 42 2.41 -20.71 5.40
N MET A 43 2.46 -20.32 4.13
CA MET A 43 3.01 -21.18 3.09
C MET A 43 4.48 -21.50 3.33
N PHE A 44 5.25 -20.50 3.75
CA PHE A 44 6.67 -20.63 4.00
C PHE A 44 6.96 -21.72 5.05
N HIS A 45 6.17 -21.74 6.11
CA HIS A 45 6.33 -22.73 7.18
C HIS A 45 6.02 -24.14 6.71
N GLY A 46 5.16 -24.29 5.71
CA GLY A 46 4.80 -25.59 5.18
C GLY A 46 5.69 -26.09 4.05
N LEU A 47 6.64 -25.26 3.58
CA LEU A 47 7.47 -25.63 2.44
C LEU A 47 8.76 -26.32 2.85
N PRO A 48 9.27 -27.26 2.00
CA PRO A 48 10.61 -27.79 2.18
C PRO A 48 11.66 -26.69 2.10
N ARG A 49 12.78 -26.92 2.75
CA ARG A 49 13.87 -25.94 2.81
C ARG A 49 14.31 -25.44 1.43
N MET A 50 14.38 -26.36 0.46
CA MET A 50 14.82 -25.99 -0.90
C MET A 50 13.84 -25.07 -1.61
N SER A 51 12.55 -25.23 -1.34
CA SER A 51 11.51 -24.42 -1.99
C SER A 51 11.35 -23.05 -1.35
N ARG A 52 11.84 -22.85 -0.13
CA ARG A 52 11.71 -21.58 0.58
C ARG A 52 12.41 -20.43 -0.13
N SER A 53 13.50 -20.72 -0.85
CA SER A 53 14.24 -19.70 -1.57
C SER A 53 13.42 -19.01 -2.64
N TYR A 54 12.41 -19.68 -3.19
CA TYR A 54 11.53 -19.08 -4.22
C TYR A 54 10.57 -18.07 -3.63
N ILE A 55 10.24 -18.19 -2.35
CA ILE A 55 9.29 -17.30 -1.69
C ILE A 55 9.96 -16.06 -1.14
N ILE A 56 11.24 -16.12 -0.81
CA ILE A 56 11.96 -14.98 -0.23
C ILE A 56 11.87 -13.70 -1.07
N PRO A 57 12.08 -13.73 -2.40
CA PRO A 57 11.91 -12.52 -3.21
C PRO A 57 10.49 -11.96 -3.17
N VAL A 58 9.48 -12.84 -3.13
CA VAL A 58 8.08 -12.43 -3.05
C VAL A 58 7.82 -11.76 -1.71
N PHE A 59 8.37 -12.28 -0.63
CA PHE A 59 8.31 -11.66 0.69
C PHE A 59 8.84 -10.23 0.66
N ARG A 60 10.03 -10.08 0.12
CA ARG A 60 10.69 -8.77 0.06
C ARG A 60 9.88 -7.78 -0.75
N SER A 61 9.36 -8.23 -1.88
CA SER A 61 8.54 -7.41 -2.76
C SER A 61 7.26 -6.96 -2.05
N THR A 62 6.57 -7.89 -1.41
CA THR A 62 5.33 -7.60 -0.68
C THR A 62 5.58 -6.63 0.47
N ARG A 63 6.65 -6.81 1.21
CA ARG A 63 7.00 -5.91 2.31
C ARG A 63 7.33 -4.50 1.82
N ARG A 64 8.00 -4.40 0.67
CA ARG A 64 8.25 -3.10 0.04
C ARG A 64 6.96 -2.40 -0.35
N GLU A 65 6.06 -3.14 -0.94
CA GLU A 65 4.76 -2.58 -1.35
C GLU A 65 3.98 -2.08 -0.13
N ILE A 66 4.01 -2.84 0.96
CA ILE A 66 3.36 -2.43 2.21
C ILE A 66 3.99 -1.14 2.74
N ALA A 67 5.30 -1.05 2.73
CA ALA A 67 5.99 0.14 3.20
C ALA A 67 5.66 1.36 2.33
N THR A 68 5.57 1.16 1.02
CA THR A 68 5.20 2.22 0.09
C THR A 68 3.77 2.70 0.35
N LEU A 69 2.83 1.78 0.52
CA LEU A 69 1.45 2.11 0.80
C LEU A 69 1.32 2.87 2.13
N ARG A 70 2.04 2.44 3.15
CA ARG A 70 2.04 3.14 4.44
C ARG A 70 2.56 4.56 4.31
N ARG A 71 3.60 4.78 3.51
CA ARG A 71 4.13 6.12 3.28
C ARG A 71 3.14 6.99 2.53
N GLN A 72 2.47 6.44 1.53
CA GLN A 72 1.46 7.17 0.77
C GLN A 72 0.29 7.57 1.65
N ILE A 73 -0.20 6.64 2.48
CA ILE A 73 -1.28 6.92 3.41
C ILE A 73 -0.89 8.02 4.39
N ARG A 74 0.31 7.91 4.95
CA ARG A 74 0.82 8.90 5.90
C ARG A 74 0.93 10.27 5.25
N SER A 75 1.40 10.31 4.01
CA SER A 75 1.54 11.56 3.27
C SER A 75 0.20 12.23 3.04
N LEU A 76 -0.82 11.45 2.66
CA LEU A 76 -2.16 11.98 2.46
C LEU A 76 -2.81 12.47 3.74
N ARG A 77 -2.54 11.81 4.85
CA ARG A 77 -3.11 12.22 6.14
C ARG A 77 -2.55 13.51 6.68
N ARG A 78 -1.39 13.92 6.19
CA ARG A 78 -0.79 15.19 6.60
C ARG A 78 -1.49 16.41 6.02
N TYR A 79 -2.22 16.24 4.93
CA TYR A 79 -2.95 17.35 4.32
C TYR A 79 -4.39 17.43 4.89
#